data_6c0bf62cdc4b8a2da41c5ad5c12d6756
#
_entry.id   6c0bf62cdc4b8a2da41c5ad5c12d6756
#
_cell.length_a   1.000
_cell.length_b   1.000
_cell.length_c   1.000
_cell.angle_alpha   90.00
_cell.angle_beta   90.00
_cell.angle_gamma   90.00
#
_symmetry.space_group_name_H-M   'P 1'
#
loop_
_entity.id
_entity.type
_entity.pdbx_description
1 polymer ?
#
loop_
_entity_poly.entity_id
_entity_poly.type
_entity_poly.pdbx_seq_one_letter_code
_entity_poly.pdbx_strand_id
1 'polypeptide(L)'
;MNPNTVIIVVGSIAVLQGLAVFVGAEAITMQAFGSDISSESVNIGTVLHEIMGALSVAIGIILLVCRELETDTLKTILLGTGCGLSVTFAVMLKHIIVDHANPPLPVIIIQAAVILTALYTSRK
;
A
#
# COMPACT_ATOMS: atom_id res chain seq x y z
N MET A 1 10.81 6.44 17.54
CA MET A 1 9.38 6.78 17.37
C MET A 1 8.57 5.81 18.22
N ASN A 2 7.44 6.25 18.76
CA ASN A 2 6.57 5.36 19.54
C ASN A 2 5.87 4.36 18.59
N PRO A 3 6.00 3.03 18.79
CA PRO A 3 5.38 2.02 17.94
C PRO A 3 3.86 2.17 17.79
N ASN A 4 3.17 2.56 18.85
CA ASN A 4 1.73 2.83 18.82
C ASN A 4 1.38 3.97 17.84
N THR A 5 2.10 5.09 17.89
CA THR A 5 1.90 6.21 16.96
C THR A 5 2.17 5.77 15.52
N VAL A 6 3.22 4.98 15.29
CA VAL A 6 3.58 4.52 13.94
C VAL A 6 2.52 3.58 13.38
N ILE A 7 1.99 2.65 14.17
CA ILE A 7 0.96 1.72 13.69
C ILE A 7 -0.35 2.45 13.35
N ILE A 8 -0.70 3.50 14.12
CA ILE A 8 -1.84 4.37 13.79
C ILE A 8 -1.62 5.09 12.46
N VAL A 9 -0.45 5.70 12.28
CA VAL A 9 -0.13 6.43 11.04
C VAL A 9 -0.12 5.48 9.83
N VAL A 10 0.58 4.35 9.93
CA VAL A 10 0.66 3.35 8.85
C VAL A 10 -0.72 2.77 8.54
N GLY A 11 -1.49 2.41 9.56
CA GLY A 11 -2.86 1.91 9.40
C GLY A 11 -3.79 2.93 8.74
N SER A 12 -3.73 4.20 9.18
CA SER A 12 -4.53 5.27 8.59
C SER A 12 -4.17 5.53 7.12
N ILE A 13 -2.88 5.55 6.80
CA ILE A 13 -2.41 5.69 5.41
C ILE A 13 -2.92 4.53 4.56
N ALA A 14 -2.84 3.28 5.07
CA ALA A 14 -3.33 2.10 4.35
C ALA A 14 -4.84 2.17 4.08
N VAL A 15 -5.65 2.63 5.04
CA VAL A 15 -7.10 2.82 4.84
C VAL A 15 -7.36 3.90 3.80
N LEU A 16 -6.75 5.07 3.93
CA LEU A 16 -6.99 6.20 3.02
C LEU A 16 -6.54 5.87 1.59
N GLN A 17 -5.35 5.28 1.45
CA GLN A 17 -4.83 4.86 0.16
C GLN A 17 -5.69 3.75 -0.45
N GLY A 18 -6.12 2.78 0.35
CA GLY A 18 -6.99 1.70 -0.08
C GLY A 18 -8.34 2.21 -0.59
N LEU A 19 -8.97 3.17 0.11
CA LEU A 19 -10.20 3.81 -0.33
C LEU A 19 -9.99 4.61 -1.63
N ALA A 20 -8.89 5.34 -1.74
CA ALA A 20 -8.58 6.09 -2.95
C ALA A 20 -8.39 5.16 -4.17
N VAL A 21 -7.70 4.03 -4.00
CA VAL A 21 -7.52 3.02 -5.05
C VAL A 21 -8.84 2.34 -5.39
N PHE A 22 -9.66 2.01 -4.40
CA PHE A 22 -10.96 1.38 -4.61
C PHE A 22 -11.91 2.28 -5.42
N VAL A 23 -12.03 3.56 -5.03
CA VAL A 23 -12.93 4.51 -5.70
C VAL A 23 -12.38 4.95 -7.07
N GLY A 24 -11.06 5.07 -7.19
CA GLY A 24 -10.39 5.53 -8.41
C GLY A 24 -9.90 4.40 -9.33
N ALA A 25 -10.35 3.16 -9.14
CA ALA A 25 -9.78 1.96 -9.77
C ALA A 25 -9.69 2.04 -11.30
N GLU A 26 -10.74 2.51 -11.97
CA GLU A 26 -10.77 2.66 -13.44
C GLU A 26 -9.77 3.73 -13.91
N ALA A 27 -9.78 4.90 -13.27
CA ALA A 27 -8.87 5.99 -13.61
C ALA A 27 -7.41 5.60 -13.38
N ILE A 28 -7.12 4.87 -12.30
CA ILE A 28 -5.79 4.36 -12.00
C ILE A 28 -5.36 3.33 -13.04
N THR A 29 -6.26 2.45 -13.47
CA THR A 29 -6.00 1.47 -14.52
C THR A 29 -5.62 2.17 -15.83
N MET A 30 -6.41 3.14 -16.26
CA MET A 30 -6.14 3.90 -17.49
C MET A 30 -4.84 4.70 -17.40
N GLN A 31 -4.53 5.28 -16.24
CA GLN A 31 -3.28 6.00 -16.03
C GLN A 31 -2.06 5.08 -16.05
N ALA A 32 -2.17 3.87 -15.47
CA ALA A 32 -1.06 2.93 -15.35
C ALA A 32 -0.72 2.24 -16.69
N PHE A 33 -1.72 1.94 -17.51
CA PHE A 33 -1.57 1.13 -18.73
C PHE A 33 -1.83 1.90 -20.03
N GLY A 34 -2.23 3.17 -19.94
CA GLY A 34 -2.57 4.01 -21.09
C GLY A 34 -4.04 3.91 -21.51
N SER A 35 -4.48 4.90 -22.31
CA SER A 35 -5.87 5.00 -22.78
C SER A 35 -6.20 4.09 -23.98
N ASP A 36 -5.18 3.51 -24.61
CA ASP A 36 -5.33 2.75 -25.86
C ASP A 36 -5.56 1.23 -25.64
N ILE A 37 -5.80 0.84 -24.38
CA ILE A 37 -6.12 -0.54 -24.02
C ILE A 37 -7.60 -0.86 -24.29
N SER A 38 -7.89 -2.14 -24.57
CA SER A 38 -9.25 -2.59 -24.82
C SER A 38 -10.16 -2.38 -23.60
N SER A 39 -11.46 -2.21 -23.82
CA SER A 39 -12.45 -2.10 -22.73
C SER A 39 -12.44 -3.31 -21.79
N GLU A 40 -12.17 -4.50 -22.33
CA GLU A 40 -12.02 -5.72 -21.53
C GLU A 40 -10.79 -5.63 -20.59
N SER A 41 -9.66 -5.13 -21.10
CA SER A 41 -8.46 -4.92 -20.29
C SER A 41 -8.68 -3.85 -19.20
N VAL A 42 -9.43 -2.78 -19.51
CA VAL A 42 -9.82 -1.77 -18.51
C VAL A 42 -10.65 -2.42 -17.41
N ASN A 43 -11.65 -3.22 -17.76
CA ASN A 43 -12.51 -3.89 -16.78
C ASN A 43 -11.71 -4.83 -15.88
N ILE A 44 -10.81 -5.64 -16.44
CA ILE A 44 -9.96 -6.55 -15.66
C ILE A 44 -9.05 -5.74 -14.70
N GLY A 45 -8.40 -4.69 -15.21
CA GLY A 45 -7.54 -3.82 -14.41
C GLY A 45 -8.31 -3.11 -13.29
N THR A 46 -9.53 -2.63 -13.57
CA THR A 46 -10.40 -2.01 -12.57
C THR A 46 -10.73 -2.96 -11.44
N VAL A 47 -11.19 -4.18 -11.76
CA VAL A 47 -11.49 -5.21 -10.74
C VAL A 47 -10.26 -5.53 -9.88
N LEU A 48 -9.09 -5.65 -10.49
CA LEU A 48 -7.85 -5.89 -9.74
C LEU A 48 -7.50 -4.74 -8.81
N HIS A 49 -7.65 -3.48 -9.24
CA HIS A 49 -7.41 -2.33 -8.38
C HIS A 49 -8.45 -2.20 -7.26
N GLU A 50 -9.71 -2.51 -7.51
CA GLU A 50 -10.75 -2.57 -6.47
C GLU A 50 -10.41 -3.60 -5.39
N ILE A 51 -9.99 -4.81 -5.78
CA ILE A 51 -9.56 -5.85 -4.85
C ILE A 51 -8.33 -5.40 -4.06
N MET A 52 -7.33 -4.80 -4.71
CA MET A 52 -6.13 -4.28 -4.05
C MET A 52 -6.48 -3.15 -3.07
N GLY A 53 -7.39 -2.26 -3.44
CA GLY A 53 -7.91 -1.21 -2.57
C GLY A 53 -8.59 -1.78 -1.33
N ALA A 54 -9.50 -2.75 -1.51
CA ALA A 54 -10.19 -3.41 -0.42
C ALA A 54 -9.22 -4.16 0.53
N LEU A 55 -8.22 -4.85 0.00
CA LEU A 55 -7.19 -5.51 0.80
C LEU A 55 -6.36 -4.50 1.60
N SER A 56 -6.01 -3.36 1.00
CA SER A 56 -5.29 -2.30 1.72
C SER A 56 -6.12 -1.72 2.86
N VAL A 57 -7.42 -1.50 2.66
CA VAL A 57 -8.35 -1.08 3.72
C VAL A 57 -8.39 -2.11 4.84
N ALA A 58 -8.52 -3.39 4.51
CA ALA A 58 -8.57 -4.48 5.49
C ALA A 58 -7.29 -4.53 6.33
N ILE A 59 -6.11 -4.44 5.70
CA ILE A 59 -4.82 -4.38 6.40
C ILE A 59 -4.76 -3.15 7.31
N GLY A 60 -5.17 -1.99 6.82
CA GLY A 60 -5.19 -0.76 7.60
C GLY A 60 -6.08 -0.86 8.85
N ILE A 61 -7.27 -1.45 8.72
CA ILE A 61 -8.18 -1.70 9.85
C ILE A 61 -7.53 -2.65 10.87
N ILE A 62 -6.91 -3.75 10.42
CA ILE A 62 -6.21 -4.68 11.30
C ILE A 62 -5.13 -3.96 12.10
N LEU A 63 -4.30 -3.14 11.44
CA LEU A 63 -3.27 -2.36 12.11
C LEU A 63 -3.85 -1.40 13.16
N LEU A 64 -4.95 -0.70 12.82
CA LEU A 64 -5.62 0.23 13.75
C LEU A 64 -6.24 -0.49 14.96
N VAL A 65 -6.76 -1.69 14.79
CA VAL A 65 -7.27 -2.52 15.90
C VAL A 65 -6.12 -3.00 16.79
N CYS A 66 -4.98 -3.34 16.20
CA CYS A 66 -3.79 -3.81 16.94
C CYS A 66 -3.10 -2.70 17.75
N ARG A 67 -3.46 -1.42 17.60
CA ARG A 67 -2.78 -0.28 18.25
C ARG A 67 -2.70 -0.36 19.78
N GLU A 68 -3.59 -1.10 20.44
CA GLU A 68 -3.66 -1.21 21.89
C GLU A 68 -2.84 -2.38 22.46
N LEU A 69 -2.15 -3.14 21.59
CA LEU A 69 -1.28 -4.23 21.99
C LEU A 69 0.03 -3.74 22.61
N GLU A 70 0.71 -4.63 23.32
CA GLU A 70 1.99 -4.34 23.95
C GLU A 70 3.06 -3.92 22.94
N THR A 71 3.97 -3.05 23.36
CA THR A 71 5.01 -2.43 22.51
C THR A 71 5.82 -3.45 21.70
N ASP A 72 6.21 -4.58 22.29
CA ASP A 72 7.03 -5.57 21.59
C ASP A 72 6.21 -6.33 20.53
N THR A 73 4.93 -6.56 20.80
CA THR A 73 3.99 -7.10 19.80
C THR A 73 3.82 -6.12 18.64
N LEU A 74 3.66 -4.82 18.93
CA LEU A 74 3.56 -3.77 17.90
C LEU A 74 4.81 -3.71 17.03
N LYS A 75 6.01 -3.82 17.61
CA LYS A 75 7.26 -3.88 16.85
C LYS A 75 7.30 -5.08 15.89
N THR A 76 6.84 -6.24 16.35
CA THR A 76 6.76 -7.44 15.53
C THR A 76 5.78 -7.26 14.36
N ILE A 77 4.61 -6.67 14.61
CA ILE A 77 3.62 -6.34 13.58
C ILE A 77 4.20 -5.34 12.57
N LEU A 78 4.86 -4.28 13.05
CA LEU A 78 5.52 -3.30 12.17
C LEU A 78 6.63 -3.91 11.33
N LEU A 79 7.41 -4.85 11.87
CA LEU A 79 8.40 -5.60 11.10
C LEU A 79 7.73 -6.39 9.97
N GLY A 80 6.71 -7.18 10.30
CA GLY A 80 5.97 -7.96 9.31
C GLY A 80 5.33 -7.08 8.24
N THR A 81 4.72 -5.96 8.64
CA THR A 81 4.12 -4.98 7.72
C THR A 81 5.18 -4.36 6.80
N GLY A 82 6.31 -3.91 7.36
CA GLY A 82 7.40 -3.35 6.57
C GLY A 82 7.99 -4.33 5.57
N CYS A 83 8.21 -5.59 5.97
CA CYS A 83 8.68 -6.64 5.07
C CYS A 83 7.66 -6.96 3.97
N GLY A 84 6.38 -7.10 4.31
CA GLY A 84 5.31 -7.38 3.34
C GLY A 84 5.17 -6.24 2.31
N LEU A 85 5.14 -4.99 2.77
CA LEU A 85 5.10 -3.84 1.88
C LEU A 85 6.36 -3.70 1.01
N SER A 86 7.53 -4.14 1.50
CA SER A 86 8.76 -4.16 0.69
C SER A 86 8.66 -5.11 -0.51
N VAL A 87 7.97 -6.25 -0.36
CA VAL A 87 7.74 -7.19 -1.47
C VAL A 87 6.87 -6.54 -2.54
N THR A 88 5.75 -5.92 -2.14
CA THR A 88 4.87 -5.24 -3.10
C THR A 88 5.56 -4.06 -3.78
N PHE A 89 6.38 -3.32 -3.04
CA PHE A 89 7.19 -2.23 -3.57
C PHE A 89 8.23 -2.71 -4.59
N ALA A 90 8.90 -3.82 -4.32
CA ALA A 90 9.86 -4.42 -5.25
C ALA A 90 9.19 -4.87 -6.56
N VAL A 91 7.98 -5.44 -6.49
CA VAL A 91 7.19 -5.81 -7.68
C VAL A 91 6.80 -4.55 -8.47
N MET A 92 6.37 -3.50 -7.78
CA MET A 92 6.05 -2.21 -8.43
C MET A 92 7.27 -1.62 -9.15
N LEU A 93 8.43 -1.58 -8.48
CA LEU A 93 9.68 -1.10 -9.09
C LEU A 93 10.09 -1.91 -10.31
N LYS A 94 9.94 -3.25 -10.26
CA LYS A 94 10.19 -4.11 -11.42
C LYS A 94 9.36 -3.66 -12.63
N HIS A 95 8.06 -3.40 -12.44
CA HIS A 95 7.19 -3.01 -13.54
C HIS A 95 7.45 -1.59 -14.05
N ILE A 96 7.95 -0.70 -13.20
CA ILE A 96 8.43 0.64 -13.64
C ILE A 96 9.68 0.48 -14.52
N ILE A 97 10.64 -0.35 -14.10
CA ILE A 97 11.92 -0.53 -14.81
C ILE A 97 11.71 -1.16 -16.21
N VAL A 98 10.74 -2.07 -16.34
CA VAL A 98 10.43 -2.71 -17.63
C VAL A 98 9.38 -1.95 -18.44
N ASP A 99 9.03 -0.73 -18.02
CA ASP A 99 8.08 0.17 -18.69
C ASP A 99 6.68 -0.43 -18.92
N HIS A 100 6.26 -1.31 -17.98
CA HIS A 100 4.93 -1.93 -18.02
C HIS A 100 3.87 -1.15 -17.23
N ALA A 101 4.29 -0.25 -16.34
CA ALA A 101 3.39 0.56 -15.53
C ALA A 101 4.06 1.88 -15.15
N ASN A 102 3.26 2.94 -15.05
CA ASN A 102 3.73 4.28 -14.68
C ASN A 102 2.89 4.83 -13.50
N PRO A 103 3.11 4.30 -12.27
CA PRO A 103 2.37 4.77 -11.10
C PRO A 103 2.73 6.22 -10.77
N PRO A 104 1.79 6.98 -10.19
CA PRO A 104 2.05 8.37 -9.78
C PRO A 104 3.21 8.46 -8.78
N LEU A 105 4.13 9.40 -9.00
CA LEU A 105 5.28 9.61 -8.12
C LEU A 105 4.93 9.74 -6.62
N PRO A 106 3.84 10.43 -6.21
CA PRO A 106 3.45 10.48 -4.80
C PRO A 106 3.19 9.10 -4.17
N VAL A 107 2.64 8.14 -4.92
CA VAL A 107 2.39 6.77 -4.43
C VAL A 107 3.71 6.09 -4.10
N ILE A 108 4.72 6.22 -4.97
CA ILE A 108 6.06 5.65 -4.77
C ILE A 108 6.70 6.22 -3.51
N ILE A 109 6.65 7.54 -3.33
CA ILE A 109 7.25 8.24 -2.18
C ILE A 109 6.56 7.85 -0.88
N ILE A 110 5.22 7.86 -0.84
CA ILE A 110 4.44 7.49 0.35
C ILE A 110 4.74 6.04 0.74
N GLN A 111 4.74 5.12 -0.21
CA GLN A 111 4.98 3.71 0.08
C GLN A 111 6.40 3.48 0.60
N ALA A 112 7.42 4.09 0.00
CA ALA A 112 8.79 4.03 0.51
C ALA A 112 8.91 4.60 1.93
N ALA A 113 8.28 5.74 2.21
CA ALA A 113 8.29 6.36 3.54
C ALA A 113 7.62 5.48 4.60
N VAL A 114 6.47 4.87 4.27
CA VAL A 114 5.75 3.93 5.16
C VAL A 114 6.62 2.72 5.49
N ILE A 115 7.24 2.09 4.48
CA ILE A 115 8.13 0.95 4.65
C ILE A 115 9.30 1.30 5.58
N LEU A 116 10.02 2.38 5.27
CA LEU A 116 11.17 2.82 6.06
C LEU A 116 10.78 3.13 7.51
N THR A 117 9.66 3.79 7.71
CA THR A 117 9.16 4.14 9.05
C THR A 117 8.79 2.89 9.85
N ALA A 118 8.10 1.92 9.24
CA ALA A 118 7.73 0.67 9.89
C ALA A 118 8.96 -0.15 10.26
N LEU A 119 9.90 -0.36 9.33
CA LEU A 119 11.13 -1.12 9.57
C LEU A 119 12.07 -0.45 10.59
N TYR A 120 12.20 0.89 10.55
CA TYR A 120 13.00 1.62 11.52
C TYR A 120 12.43 1.51 12.94
N THR A 121 11.11 1.65 13.09
CA THR A 121 10.45 1.62 14.39
C THR A 121 10.43 0.20 14.99
N SER A 122 10.35 -0.83 14.15
CA SER A 122 10.39 -2.23 14.61
C SER A 122 11.73 -2.62 15.24
N ARG A 123 12.83 -1.92 14.92
CA ARG A 123 14.18 -2.22 15.42
C ARG A 123 14.54 -1.48 16.71
N LYS A 124 13.77 -0.53 17.13
CA LYS A 124 13.97 0.27 18.37
C LYS A 124 13.04 -0.18 19.48
#